data_d562d01deb95b076fa202f4b5fe1039a
#
_entry.id   d562d01deb95b076fa202f4b5fe1039a
#
_cell.length_a   1.000
_cell.length_b   1.000
_cell.length_c   1.000
_cell.angle_alpha   90.00
_cell.angle_beta   90.00
_cell.angle_gamma   90.00
#
_symmetry.space_group_name_H-M   'P 1'
#
loop_
_entity.id
_entity.type
_entity.pdbx_description
1 polymer ?
#
loop_
_entity_poly.entity_id
_entity_poly.type
_entity_poly.pdbx_seq_one_letter_code
_entity_poly.pdbx_strand_id
1 'polypeptide(L)'
;MSIKGTKTEQNLLKSFAGESQARSRYTFFASVAKKEGFEQIAGVFMETAEQEKEHAKRFFKFLEGGMVEITASYPAGVIGTTAENLKAAAEGENEEWSDLYPEFAKVAEEEGFTAIAAVFRNIAKVEAEHEARYRTLLARVEAGKVFERDEVILWQCRNCGFVYEGKTAPKACPACAHPQAYIEEKKNNY
;
A
#
# COMPACT_ATOMS: atom_id res chain seq x y z
N MET A 1 8.14 30.38 8.89
CA MET A 1 7.80 30.84 7.53
C MET A 1 6.45 30.20 7.18
N SER A 2 5.50 30.95 6.60
CA SER A 2 4.20 30.41 6.17
C SER A 2 4.36 29.69 4.83
N ILE A 3 3.61 28.58 4.65
CA ILE A 3 3.56 27.86 3.36
C ILE A 3 2.52 28.44 2.40
N LYS A 4 1.66 29.36 2.87
CA LYS A 4 0.55 29.90 2.06
C LYS A 4 1.01 30.53 0.75
N GLY A 5 0.41 30.10 -0.35
CA GLY A 5 0.71 30.56 -1.70
C GLY A 5 1.99 29.98 -2.33
N THR A 6 2.68 29.07 -1.65
CA THR A 6 3.89 28.43 -2.16
C THR A 6 3.60 27.19 -3.01
N LYS A 7 4.58 26.73 -3.79
CA LYS A 7 4.50 25.42 -4.47
C LYS A 7 4.47 24.26 -3.49
N THR A 8 5.14 24.41 -2.34
CA THR A 8 5.11 23.42 -1.26
C THR A 8 3.69 23.22 -0.72
N GLU A 9 2.90 24.28 -0.53
CA GLU A 9 1.48 24.15 -0.15
C GLU A 9 0.69 23.34 -1.19
N GLN A 10 0.88 23.66 -2.48
CA GLN A 10 0.25 22.92 -3.58
C GLN A 10 0.64 21.45 -3.57
N ASN A 11 1.92 21.14 -3.40
CA ASN A 11 2.43 19.77 -3.37
C ASN A 11 1.92 18.98 -2.15
N LEU A 12 1.85 19.61 -0.98
CA LEU A 12 1.27 19.00 0.21
C LEU A 12 -0.21 18.64 0.01
N LEU A 13 -1.00 19.52 -0.62
CA LEU A 13 -2.42 19.26 -0.87
C LEU A 13 -2.61 18.21 -1.96
N LYS A 14 -1.76 18.18 -3.00
CA LYS A 14 -1.74 17.11 -4.01
C LYS A 14 -1.43 15.76 -3.37
N SER A 15 -0.44 15.71 -2.49
CA SER A 15 -0.07 14.47 -1.79
C SER A 15 -1.17 14.02 -0.84
N PHE A 16 -1.77 14.92 -0.06
CA PHE A 16 -2.95 14.60 0.76
C PHE A 16 -4.10 13.99 -0.07
N ALA A 17 -4.38 14.55 -1.24
CA ALA A 17 -5.41 14.02 -2.15
C ALA A 17 -4.99 12.67 -2.75
N GLY A 18 -3.71 12.50 -3.12
CA GLY A 18 -3.12 11.27 -3.62
C GLY A 18 -3.27 10.12 -2.63
N GLU A 19 -2.78 10.30 -1.40
CA GLU A 19 -2.90 9.32 -0.33
C GLU A 19 -4.36 8.98 0.01
N SER A 20 -5.23 10.00 0.02
CA SER A 20 -6.65 9.80 0.34
C SER A 20 -7.36 8.95 -0.72
N GLN A 21 -7.06 9.14 -2.01
CA GLN A 21 -7.63 8.31 -3.07
C GLN A 21 -6.98 6.91 -3.09
N ALA A 22 -5.65 6.79 -2.83
CA ALA A 22 -4.96 5.50 -2.74
C ALA A 22 -5.56 4.65 -1.62
N ARG A 23 -5.74 5.21 -0.42
CA ARG A 23 -6.46 4.59 0.68
C ARG A 23 -7.82 4.03 0.25
N SER A 24 -8.63 4.83 -0.45
CA SER A 24 -9.95 4.40 -0.92
C SER A 24 -9.85 3.25 -1.91
N ARG A 25 -8.96 3.36 -2.92
CA ARG A 25 -8.73 2.30 -3.92
C ARG A 25 -8.29 0.99 -3.26
N TYR A 26 -7.37 1.03 -2.30
CA TYR A 26 -6.88 -0.17 -1.62
C TYR A 26 -7.97 -0.87 -0.82
N THR A 27 -8.92 -0.16 -0.23
CA THR A 27 -10.09 -0.80 0.40
C THR A 27 -10.98 -1.51 -0.62
N PHE A 28 -11.12 -0.98 -1.83
CA PHE A 28 -11.87 -1.64 -2.91
C PHE A 28 -11.11 -2.89 -3.40
N PHE A 29 -9.79 -2.80 -3.58
CA PHE A 29 -8.93 -3.90 -4.00
C PHE A 29 -8.90 -5.03 -2.96
N ALA A 30 -8.89 -4.69 -1.67
CA ALA A 30 -9.03 -5.67 -0.58
C ALA A 30 -10.33 -6.47 -0.69
N SER A 31 -11.45 -5.81 -1.02
CA SER A 31 -12.74 -6.49 -1.21
C SER A 31 -12.72 -7.50 -2.36
N VAL A 32 -12.03 -7.17 -3.46
CA VAL A 32 -11.84 -8.10 -4.59
C VAL A 32 -10.98 -9.29 -4.19
N ALA A 33 -9.80 -9.03 -3.60
CA ALA A 33 -8.88 -10.08 -3.17
C ALA A 33 -9.56 -11.08 -2.21
N LYS A 34 -10.38 -10.58 -1.30
CA LYS A 34 -11.18 -11.42 -0.41
C LYS A 34 -12.17 -12.31 -1.15
N LYS A 35 -12.90 -11.77 -2.13
CA LYS A 35 -13.85 -12.52 -2.97
C LYS A 35 -13.16 -13.58 -3.83
N GLU A 36 -11.94 -13.31 -4.28
CA GLU A 36 -11.12 -14.24 -5.05
C GLU A 36 -10.39 -15.28 -4.17
N GLY A 37 -10.54 -15.22 -2.85
CA GLY A 37 -9.98 -16.18 -1.91
C GLY A 37 -8.53 -15.91 -1.50
N PHE A 38 -8.11 -14.66 -1.51
CA PHE A 38 -6.77 -14.21 -1.12
C PHE A 38 -6.82 -13.34 0.16
N GLU A 39 -7.17 -13.93 1.30
CA GLU A 39 -7.33 -13.20 2.57
C GLU A 39 -6.04 -12.49 3.03
N GLN A 40 -4.86 -13.06 2.75
CA GLN A 40 -3.58 -12.40 3.02
C GLN A 40 -3.45 -11.12 2.20
N ILE A 41 -3.71 -11.18 0.90
CA ILE A 41 -3.59 -10.03 0.00
C ILE A 41 -4.62 -8.95 0.38
N ALA A 42 -5.84 -9.36 0.71
CA ALA A 42 -6.86 -8.45 1.24
C ALA A 42 -6.38 -7.75 2.52
N GLY A 43 -5.76 -8.50 3.43
CA GLY A 43 -5.16 -7.95 4.65
C GLY A 43 -4.04 -6.95 4.37
N VAL A 44 -3.17 -7.23 3.40
CA VAL A 44 -2.10 -6.33 2.99
C VAL A 44 -2.65 -5.03 2.40
N PHE A 45 -3.66 -5.09 1.51
CA PHE A 45 -4.31 -3.89 1.00
C PHE A 45 -4.94 -3.03 2.11
N MET A 46 -5.61 -3.67 3.09
CA MET A 46 -6.20 -2.94 4.21
C MET A 46 -5.15 -2.30 5.12
N GLU A 47 -4.05 -3.02 5.39
CA GLU A 47 -2.92 -2.48 6.16
C GLU A 47 -2.32 -1.26 5.48
N THR A 48 -2.02 -1.36 4.18
CA THR A 48 -1.51 -0.23 3.41
C THR A 48 -2.53 0.92 3.39
N ALA A 49 -3.81 0.66 3.17
CA ALA A 49 -4.84 1.71 3.21
C ALA A 49 -4.85 2.52 4.54
N GLU A 50 -4.58 1.87 5.68
CA GLU A 50 -4.47 2.58 6.96
C GLU A 50 -3.13 3.34 7.08
N GLN A 51 -2.06 2.87 6.43
CA GLN A 51 -0.77 3.58 6.35
C GLN A 51 -0.91 4.83 5.48
N GLU A 52 -1.57 4.76 4.31
CA GLU A 52 -1.85 5.95 3.47
C GLU A 52 -2.69 6.99 4.19
N LYS A 53 -3.61 6.58 5.04
CA LYS A 53 -4.34 7.53 5.89
C LYS A 53 -3.40 8.31 6.82
N GLU A 54 -2.39 7.69 7.38
CA GLU A 54 -1.42 8.39 8.24
C GLU A 54 -0.46 9.28 7.43
N HIS A 55 -0.09 8.89 6.20
CA HIS A 55 0.66 9.75 5.27
C HIS A 55 -0.18 10.98 4.89
N ALA A 56 -1.42 10.80 4.47
CA ALA A 56 -2.37 11.87 4.19
C ALA A 56 -2.48 12.84 5.36
N LYS A 57 -2.68 12.32 6.57
CA LYS A 57 -2.76 13.10 7.80
C LYS A 57 -1.44 13.83 8.10
N ARG A 58 -0.29 13.24 7.78
CA ARG A 58 1.01 13.88 7.96
C ARG A 58 1.17 15.09 7.06
N PHE A 59 0.81 14.99 5.78
CA PHE A 59 0.82 16.11 4.85
C PHE A 59 -0.20 17.18 5.24
N PHE A 60 -1.42 16.78 5.60
CA PHE A 60 -2.47 17.69 6.01
C PHE A 60 -2.09 18.56 7.23
N LYS A 61 -1.31 18.03 8.17
CA LYS A 61 -0.85 18.76 9.36
C LYS A 61 0.08 19.94 9.07
N PHE A 62 0.67 20.02 7.89
CA PHE A 62 1.47 21.17 7.48
C PHE A 62 0.65 22.29 6.87
N LEU A 63 -0.61 22.00 6.42
CA LEU A 63 -1.47 23.01 5.81
C LEU A 63 -2.01 23.99 6.87
N GLU A 64 -2.10 25.25 6.49
CA GLU A 64 -2.45 26.36 7.38
C GLU A 64 -3.93 26.80 7.25
N GLY A 65 -4.77 25.96 6.67
CA GLY A 65 -6.21 26.19 6.51
C GLY A 65 -6.58 27.11 5.34
N GLY A 66 -7.88 27.20 5.10
CA GLY A 66 -8.47 27.90 3.95
C GLY A 66 -8.83 26.94 2.83
N MET A 67 -9.17 27.51 1.67
CA MET A 67 -9.44 26.79 0.43
C MET A 67 -8.29 27.01 -0.53
N VAL A 68 -7.70 25.93 -1.02
CA VAL A 68 -6.57 25.97 -1.97
C VAL A 68 -6.96 25.16 -3.19
N GLU A 69 -6.91 25.79 -4.36
CA GLU A 69 -7.13 25.10 -5.64
C GLU A 69 -5.85 24.39 -6.08
N ILE A 70 -5.98 23.13 -6.48
CA ILE A 70 -4.89 22.34 -7.05
C ILE A 70 -5.30 21.75 -8.40
N THR A 71 -4.31 21.57 -9.28
CA THR A 71 -4.44 20.75 -10.49
C THR A 71 -3.53 19.54 -10.35
N ALA A 72 -4.12 18.34 -10.41
CA ALA A 72 -3.40 17.08 -10.32
C ALA A 72 -4.11 16.00 -11.12
N SER A 73 -3.39 14.94 -11.50
CA SER A 73 -3.95 13.75 -12.13
C SER A 73 -3.87 12.58 -11.16
N TYR A 74 -4.94 11.79 -11.11
CA TYR A 74 -5.00 10.59 -10.28
C TYR A 74 -5.59 9.43 -11.10
N PRO A 75 -5.31 8.16 -10.72
CA PRO A 75 -5.90 7.02 -11.40
C PRO A 75 -7.43 7.06 -11.45
N ALA A 76 -8.00 6.97 -12.66
CA ALA A 76 -9.44 7.11 -12.92
C ALA A 76 -10.19 5.75 -12.97
N GLY A 77 -9.73 4.75 -12.31
CA GLY A 77 -10.25 3.37 -12.31
C GLY A 77 -9.24 2.45 -13.00
N VAL A 78 -9.47 1.16 -13.14
CA VAL A 78 -10.67 0.38 -12.84
C VAL A 78 -10.45 -0.42 -11.54
N ILE A 79 -11.53 -1.05 -11.00
CA ILE A 79 -11.42 -2.12 -10.02
C ILE A 79 -11.41 -3.43 -10.81
N GLY A 80 -10.24 -4.03 -10.97
CA GLY A 80 -10.00 -5.25 -11.73
C GLY A 80 -9.92 -6.50 -10.86
N THR A 81 -9.30 -7.55 -11.38
CA THR A 81 -8.91 -8.74 -10.65
C THR A 81 -7.84 -8.41 -9.60
N THR A 82 -7.58 -9.33 -8.67
CA THR A 82 -6.51 -9.15 -7.66
C THR A 82 -5.15 -8.87 -8.31
N ALA A 83 -4.81 -9.56 -9.40
CA ALA A 83 -3.54 -9.33 -10.13
C ALA A 83 -3.48 -7.93 -10.74
N GLU A 84 -4.54 -7.49 -11.43
CA GLU A 84 -4.62 -6.15 -12.02
C GLU A 84 -4.57 -5.07 -10.95
N ASN A 85 -5.24 -5.27 -9.81
CA ASN A 85 -5.24 -4.34 -8.70
C ASN A 85 -3.87 -4.24 -8.01
N LEU A 86 -3.17 -5.37 -7.83
CA LEU A 86 -1.79 -5.39 -7.31
C LEU A 86 -0.83 -4.66 -8.25
N LYS A 87 -0.98 -4.86 -9.56
CA LYS A 87 -0.19 -4.15 -10.56
C LYS A 87 -0.42 -2.64 -10.49
N ALA A 88 -1.69 -2.22 -10.51
CA ALA A 88 -2.05 -0.80 -10.46
C ALA A 88 -1.60 -0.13 -9.15
N ALA A 89 -1.65 -0.85 -8.01
CA ALA A 89 -1.11 -0.36 -6.75
C ALA A 89 0.41 -0.20 -6.83
N ALA A 90 1.15 -1.23 -7.27
CA ALA A 90 2.61 -1.17 -7.40
C ALA A 90 3.09 -0.05 -8.34
N GLU A 91 2.38 0.21 -9.44
CA GLU A 91 2.69 1.30 -10.38
C GLU A 91 2.48 2.67 -9.72
N GLY A 92 1.43 2.84 -8.92
CA GLY A 92 1.17 4.07 -8.18
C GLY A 92 2.25 4.36 -7.13
N GLU A 93 2.59 3.36 -6.29
CA GLU A 93 3.67 3.50 -5.31
C GLU A 93 5.01 3.83 -5.98
N ASN A 94 5.29 3.19 -7.13
CA ASN A 94 6.51 3.47 -7.89
C ASN A 94 6.58 4.94 -8.33
N GLU A 95 5.50 5.50 -8.89
CA GLU A 95 5.44 6.91 -9.29
C GLU A 95 5.68 7.85 -8.10
N GLU A 96 5.12 7.52 -6.92
CA GLU A 96 5.26 8.34 -5.73
C GLU A 96 6.71 8.40 -5.22
N TRP A 97 7.38 7.25 -5.09
CA TRP A 97 8.72 7.23 -4.53
C TRP A 97 9.83 7.56 -5.53
N SER A 98 9.64 7.25 -6.84
CA SER A 98 10.67 7.49 -7.86
C SER A 98 10.63 8.92 -8.42
N ASP A 99 9.46 9.52 -8.49
CA ASP A 99 9.24 10.79 -9.17
C ASP A 99 8.64 11.87 -8.28
N LEU A 100 7.41 11.68 -7.78
CA LEU A 100 6.62 12.74 -7.15
C LEU A 100 7.24 13.26 -5.84
N TYR A 101 7.50 12.38 -4.89
CA TYR A 101 8.00 12.82 -3.58
C TYR A 101 9.43 13.31 -3.59
N PRO A 102 10.37 12.75 -4.40
CA PRO A 102 11.67 13.37 -4.62
C PRO A 102 11.59 14.80 -5.17
N GLU A 103 10.74 15.03 -6.18
CA GLU A 103 10.56 16.37 -6.75
C GLU A 103 9.90 17.33 -5.73
N PHE A 104 8.88 16.87 -5.01
CA PHE A 104 8.23 17.69 -3.98
C PHE A 104 9.16 18.02 -2.82
N ALA A 105 10.05 17.10 -2.45
CA ALA A 105 11.07 17.34 -1.44
C ALA A 105 12.06 18.42 -1.89
N LYS A 106 12.49 18.39 -3.16
CA LYS A 106 13.37 19.38 -3.75
C LYS A 106 12.73 20.78 -3.73
N VAL A 107 11.48 20.89 -4.19
CA VAL A 107 10.72 22.14 -4.16
C VAL A 107 10.61 22.69 -2.73
N ALA A 108 10.29 21.84 -1.76
CA ALA A 108 10.17 22.25 -0.36
C ALA A 108 11.52 22.76 0.19
N GLU A 109 12.63 22.16 -0.22
CA GLU A 109 13.98 22.58 0.17
C GLU A 109 14.37 23.93 -0.43
N GLU A 110 14.09 24.13 -1.72
CA GLU A 110 14.30 25.40 -2.44
C GLU A 110 13.49 26.55 -1.84
N GLU A 111 12.26 26.27 -1.36
CA GLU A 111 11.42 27.25 -0.65
C GLU A 111 11.74 27.39 0.85
N GLY A 112 12.76 26.67 1.37
CA GLY A 112 13.23 26.77 2.76
C GLY A 112 12.45 25.92 3.77
N PHE A 113 11.59 25.00 3.34
CA PHE A 113 10.80 24.11 4.19
C PHE A 113 11.49 22.75 4.41
N THR A 114 12.68 22.76 4.98
CA THR A 114 13.53 21.56 5.13
C THR A 114 12.88 20.43 5.91
N ALA A 115 12.03 20.74 6.90
CA ALA A 115 11.28 19.74 7.66
C ALA A 115 10.22 19.04 6.78
N ILE A 116 9.57 19.75 5.87
CA ILE A 116 8.61 19.20 4.92
C ILE A 116 9.34 18.34 3.88
N ALA A 117 10.47 18.82 3.36
CA ALA A 117 11.33 18.06 2.45
C ALA A 117 11.77 16.72 3.06
N ALA A 118 12.15 16.70 4.33
CA ALA A 118 12.52 15.49 5.04
C ALA A 118 11.33 14.50 5.15
N VAL A 119 10.11 14.99 5.34
CA VAL A 119 8.92 14.15 5.39
C VAL A 119 8.63 13.50 4.03
N PHE A 120 8.68 14.26 2.93
CA PHE A 120 8.55 13.69 1.58
C PHE A 120 9.56 12.58 1.33
N ARG A 121 10.86 12.81 1.64
CA ARG A 121 11.90 11.78 1.46
C ARG A 121 11.70 10.54 2.33
N ASN A 122 11.15 10.68 3.52
CA ASN A 122 10.92 9.53 4.41
C ASN A 122 9.69 8.74 3.99
N ILE A 123 8.61 9.40 3.58
CA ILE A 123 7.43 8.73 3.05
C ILE A 123 7.80 8.01 1.74
N ALA A 124 8.54 8.61 0.82
CA ALA A 124 9.04 7.95 -0.39
C ALA A 124 9.73 6.59 -0.13
N LYS A 125 10.44 6.45 1.00
CA LYS A 125 11.03 5.15 1.37
C LYS A 125 9.99 4.12 1.79
N VAL A 126 8.88 4.55 2.36
CA VAL A 126 7.77 3.67 2.72
C VAL A 126 7.07 3.19 1.46
N GLU A 127 6.83 4.08 0.48
CA GLU A 127 6.18 3.71 -0.78
C GLU A 127 7.04 2.73 -1.60
N ALA A 128 8.36 2.81 -1.52
CA ALA A 128 9.25 1.79 -2.11
C ALA A 128 9.04 0.39 -1.48
N GLU A 129 8.81 0.30 -0.18
CA GLU A 129 8.48 -0.97 0.50
C GLU A 129 7.06 -1.45 0.15
N HIS A 130 6.08 -0.54 0.00
CA HIS A 130 4.73 -0.88 -0.47
C HIS A 130 4.79 -1.46 -1.89
N GLU A 131 5.50 -0.82 -2.81
CA GLU A 131 5.71 -1.35 -4.16
C GLU A 131 6.32 -2.75 -4.14
N ALA A 132 7.42 -2.94 -3.42
CA ALA A 132 8.13 -4.23 -3.36
C ALA A 132 7.20 -5.34 -2.84
N ARG A 133 6.38 -5.03 -1.85
CA ARG A 133 5.37 -5.95 -1.30
C ARG A 133 4.30 -6.30 -2.33
N TYR A 134 3.75 -5.30 -3.03
CA TYR A 134 2.74 -5.53 -4.07
C TYR A 134 3.29 -6.32 -5.26
N ARG A 135 4.49 -6.02 -5.73
CA ARG A 135 5.13 -6.79 -6.82
C ARG A 135 5.40 -8.23 -6.43
N THR A 136 5.81 -8.48 -5.19
CA THR A 136 6.01 -9.85 -4.68
C THR A 136 4.71 -10.64 -4.68
N LEU A 137 3.61 -10.03 -4.22
CA LEU A 137 2.29 -10.67 -4.22
C LEU A 137 1.75 -10.86 -5.62
N LEU A 138 1.92 -9.90 -6.51
CA LEU A 138 1.55 -10.00 -7.92
C LEU A 138 2.23 -11.20 -8.59
N ALA A 139 3.55 -11.33 -8.46
CA ALA A 139 4.29 -12.45 -9.03
C ALA A 139 3.79 -13.81 -8.51
N ARG A 140 3.38 -13.89 -7.23
CA ARG A 140 2.80 -15.11 -6.67
C ARG A 140 1.42 -15.43 -7.24
N VAL A 141 0.58 -14.42 -7.46
CA VAL A 141 -0.75 -14.59 -8.06
C VAL A 141 -0.62 -15.04 -9.52
N GLU A 142 0.20 -14.36 -10.31
CA GLU A 142 0.42 -14.68 -11.73
C GLU A 142 1.02 -16.08 -11.94
N ALA A 143 1.90 -16.52 -11.04
CA ALA A 143 2.48 -17.86 -11.07
C ALA A 143 1.56 -18.95 -10.49
N GLY A 144 0.38 -18.61 -9.95
CA GLY A 144 -0.48 -19.57 -9.24
C GLY A 144 0.13 -20.12 -7.94
N LYS A 145 1.13 -19.43 -7.40
CA LYS A 145 1.92 -19.89 -6.24
C LYS A 145 1.57 -19.18 -4.92
N VAL A 146 0.39 -18.64 -4.79
CA VAL A 146 -0.03 -17.99 -3.52
C VAL A 146 0.01 -19.01 -2.36
N PHE A 147 -0.43 -20.24 -2.61
CA PHE A 147 -0.55 -21.32 -1.63
C PHE A 147 0.48 -22.44 -1.81
N GLU A 148 1.56 -22.17 -2.54
CA GLU A 148 2.61 -23.14 -2.83
C GLU A 148 4.00 -22.50 -2.77
N ARG A 149 5.01 -23.28 -2.34
CA ARG A 149 6.43 -22.94 -2.37
C ARG A 149 7.24 -24.12 -2.88
N ASP A 150 8.39 -23.82 -3.45
CA ASP A 150 9.32 -24.86 -3.93
C ASP A 150 9.98 -25.62 -2.76
N GLU A 151 10.13 -24.93 -1.61
CA GLU A 151 10.64 -25.48 -0.37
C GLU A 151 9.53 -25.73 0.66
N VAL A 152 9.84 -26.57 1.65
CA VAL A 152 8.96 -26.76 2.83
C VAL A 152 9.05 -25.52 3.70
N ILE A 153 7.89 -24.92 3.97
CA ILE A 153 7.78 -23.74 4.83
C ILE A 153 6.70 -23.94 5.90
N LEU A 154 6.63 -23.01 6.84
CA LEU A 154 5.55 -22.93 7.80
C LEU A 154 4.41 -22.07 7.24
N TRP A 155 3.22 -22.65 7.18
CA TRP A 155 1.97 -21.99 6.87
C TRP A 155 1.21 -21.70 8.15
N GLN A 156 0.47 -20.59 8.21
CA GLN A 156 -0.33 -20.22 9.36
C GLN A 156 -1.75 -19.86 8.94
N CYS A 157 -2.73 -20.33 9.69
CA CYS A 157 -4.12 -19.92 9.51
C CYS A 157 -4.35 -18.54 10.13
N ARG A 158 -4.76 -17.56 9.33
CA ARG A 158 -5.08 -16.19 9.78
C ARG A 158 -6.24 -16.15 10.79
N ASN A 159 -7.16 -17.13 10.72
CA ASN A 159 -8.33 -17.15 11.58
C ASN A 159 -8.03 -17.66 13.00
N CYS A 160 -7.25 -18.74 13.12
CA CYS A 160 -7.07 -19.40 14.42
C CYS A 160 -5.62 -19.59 14.87
N GLY A 161 -4.64 -19.19 14.04
CA GLY A 161 -3.22 -19.31 14.38
C GLY A 161 -2.62 -20.70 14.20
N PHE A 162 -3.39 -21.72 13.75
CA PHE A 162 -2.85 -23.07 13.51
C PHE A 162 -1.69 -23.02 12.52
N VAL A 163 -0.59 -23.70 12.86
CA VAL A 163 0.62 -23.77 12.03
C VAL A 163 0.73 -25.14 11.40
N TYR A 164 1.08 -25.17 10.12
CA TYR A 164 1.28 -26.35 9.29
C TYR A 164 2.60 -26.25 8.53
N GLU A 165 3.32 -27.37 8.45
CA GLU A 165 4.59 -27.47 7.72
C GLU A 165 4.38 -28.22 6.41
N GLY A 166 4.83 -27.65 5.27
CA GLY A 166 4.70 -28.27 3.96
C GLY A 166 5.04 -27.33 2.81
N LYS A 167 5.11 -27.89 1.60
CA LYS A 167 5.29 -27.09 0.38
C LYS A 167 4.00 -26.41 -0.07
N THR A 168 2.84 -26.99 0.23
CA THR A 168 1.54 -26.49 -0.18
C THR A 168 0.66 -26.27 1.04
N ALA A 169 0.02 -25.11 1.10
CA ALA A 169 -0.96 -24.80 2.13
C ALA A 169 -2.15 -25.78 2.12
N PRO A 170 -2.65 -26.25 3.27
CA PRO A 170 -3.77 -27.17 3.31
C PRO A 170 -5.03 -26.54 2.70
N LYS A 171 -5.87 -27.35 2.04
CA LYS A 171 -7.14 -26.90 1.41
C LYS A 171 -8.16 -26.35 2.40
N ALA A 172 -8.08 -26.84 3.64
CA ALA A 172 -8.83 -26.33 4.79
C ALA A 172 -7.96 -26.42 6.04
N CYS A 173 -8.13 -25.48 6.94
CA CYS A 173 -7.43 -25.49 8.22
C CYS A 173 -7.82 -26.70 9.06
N PRO A 174 -6.89 -27.58 9.49
CA PRO A 174 -7.21 -28.76 10.29
C PRO A 174 -7.82 -28.44 11.66
N ALA A 175 -7.59 -27.26 12.18
CA ALA A 175 -8.07 -26.87 13.51
C ALA A 175 -9.45 -26.18 13.50
N CYS A 176 -9.73 -25.32 12.48
CA CYS A 176 -10.96 -24.52 12.48
C CYS A 176 -11.78 -24.60 11.20
N ALA A 177 -11.41 -25.48 10.28
CA ALA A 177 -12.10 -25.76 9.01
C ALA A 177 -12.24 -24.55 8.06
N HIS A 178 -11.60 -23.41 8.32
CA HIS A 178 -11.59 -22.31 7.35
C HIS A 178 -10.86 -22.73 6.06
N PRO A 179 -11.30 -22.25 4.90
CA PRO A 179 -10.73 -22.63 3.62
C PRO A 179 -9.28 -22.16 3.46
N GLN A 180 -8.57 -22.72 2.46
CA GLN A 180 -7.19 -22.38 2.10
C GLN A 180 -6.96 -20.87 1.95
N ALA A 181 -7.96 -20.11 1.56
CA ALA A 181 -7.95 -18.65 1.48
C ALA A 181 -7.40 -17.97 2.75
N TYR A 182 -7.62 -18.58 3.91
CA TYR A 182 -7.16 -18.08 5.23
C TYR A 182 -5.75 -18.52 5.60
N ILE A 183 -5.06 -19.27 4.74
CA ILE A 183 -3.72 -19.76 5.04
C ILE A 183 -2.70 -18.83 4.40
N GLU A 184 -1.69 -18.45 5.15
CA GLU A 184 -0.56 -17.63 4.68
C GLU A 184 0.78 -18.20 5.13
N GLU A 185 1.86 -17.77 4.50
CA GLU A 185 3.21 -18.04 4.96
C GLU A 185 3.42 -17.46 6.36
N LYS A 186 3.79 -18.30 7.32
CA LYS A 186 4.07 -17.83 8.67
C LYS A 186 5.32 -16.96 8.72
N LYS A 187 5.18 -15.73 9.20
CA LYS A 187 6.31 -14.84 9.48
C LYS A 187 6.46 -14.66 10.98
N ASN A 188 7.69 -14.64 11.45
CA ASN A 188 7.99 -14.25 12.83
C ASN A 188 8.27 -12.75 12.86
N ASN A 189 7.45 -12.01 13.57
CA ASN A 189 7.57 -10.56 13.74
C ASN A 189 7.72 -10.13 15.20
N TYR A 190 8.21 -11.04 16.02
CA TYR A 190 8.49 -10.87 17.46
C TYR A 190 9.85 -11.46 17.83
#